data_713129fe2d7f6cb05057946f389f61b0
#
_entry.id   713129fe2d7f6cb05057946f389f61b0
#
_cell.length_a   1.000
_cell.length_b   1.000
_cell.length_c   1.000
_cell.angle_alpha   90.00
_cell.angle_beta   90.00
_cell.angle_gamma   90.00
#
_symmetry.space_group_name_H-M   'P 1'
#
loop_
_entity.id
_entity.type
_entity.pdbx_description
1 polymer ?
#
loop_
_entity_poly.entity_id
_entity_poly.type
_entity_poly.pdbx_seq_one_letter_code
_entity_poly.pdbx_strand_id
1 'polypeptide(L)'
;MPMHEYESMLSRPLNIKIPEFSHNQRIRHLIFSAQFDPHTLNKLFHTADKIRSLAKSKEGHIFLKSLLPHKKALLYFTQPSTRTFLSFDAACQTLGMGVQSVQDRSLSSESKGETPIDSVRMFSSYYDMVIMRSVTPNLAECCAYMMNELGSESRRNTPIINAGAGADEHPTQALLDIYTIERAMSFYHPKNSSHWNLYDELRQNHPNLTPGLNGKTIGFCGDVRRGRTVRSLLTLLAKYKDVKVYFITANHEILRLSNDLRARLQNLFVEVREFESFEQTMEDGKPVINHLDCLYMTRIQKEHNSASLDEDLSSIDFSRYKLNKQRVTMMRDYAAILHPFPRDDNFGEIPIEVDTDPRAHYFRQARNGMWARAALISHIFDVDGEIADFYERYTAESKDYNEGVL
;
A
#
# COMPACT_ATOMS: atom_id res chain seq x y z
N MET A 1 26.98 13.30 -7.77
CA MET A 1 26.18 14.51 -8.07
C MET A 1 25.40 14.87 -6.80
N PRO A 2 25.45 16.09 -6.33
CA PRO A 2 24.70 16.49 -5.13
C PRO A 2 23.21 16.64 -5.45
N MET A 3 22.35 16.38 -4.46
CA MET A 3 20.87 16.41 -4.63
C MET A 3 20.32 17.76 -5.12
N HIS A 4 21.02 18.88 -4.86
CA HIS A 4 20.57 20.20 -5.28
C HIS A 4 20.54 20.37 -6.82
N GLU A 5 21.25 19.56 -7.58
CA GLU A 5 21.18 19.59 -9.05
C GLU A 5 19.78 19.15 -9.57
N TYR A 6 19.01 18.42 -8.76
CA TYR A 6 17.66 17.97 -9.11
C TYR A 6 16.54 18.89 -8.60
N GLU A 7 16.83 20.01 -7.90
CA GLU A 7 15.79 20.89 -7.30
C GLU A 7 14.77 21.38 -8.33
N SER A 8 15.22 21.74 -9.53
CA SER A 8 14.32 22.17 -10.62
C SER A 8 13.38 21.04 -11.06
N MET A 9 13.83 19.79 -11.02
CA MET A 9 13.02 18.60 -11.36
C MET A 9 12.06 18.25 -10.21
N LEU A 10 12.52 18.36 -8.97
CA LEU A 10 11.70 18.10 -7.77
C LEU A 10 10.51 19.07 -7.65
N SER A 11 10.63 20.29 -8.16
CA SER A 11 9.57 21.31 -8.14
C SER A 11 8.51 21.13 -9.24
N ARG A 12 8.74 20.26 -10.24
CA ARG A 12 7.80 20.04 -11.36
C ARG A 12 6.48 19.40 -10.89
N PRO A 13 5.36 19.70 -11.56
CA PRO A 13 4.08 19.04 -11.28
C PRO A 13 4.13 17.54 -11.60
N LEU A 14 3.32 16.75 -10.87
CA LEU A 14 3.30 15.28 -10.99
C LEU A 14 2.98 14.78 -12.41
N ASN A 15 2.09 15.48 -13.13
CA ASN A 15 1.74 15.12 -14.51
C ASN A 15 2.91 15.24 -15.50
N ILE A 16 3.93 16.03 -15.17
CA ILE A 16 5.19 16.11 -15.94
C ILE A 16 6.16 15.01 -15.49
N LYS A 17 6.27 14.75 -14.18
CA LYS A 17 7.20 13.76 -13.63
C LYS A 17 6.83 12.32 -13.96
N ILE A 18 5.54 11.96 -13.89
CA ILE A 18 5.06 10.58 -14.03
C ILE A 18 5.50 9.93 -15.35
N PRO A 19 5.37 10.58 -16.52
CA PRO A 19 5.83 10.02 -17.79
C PRO A 19 7.34 9.72 -17.82
N GLU A 20 8.16 10.53 -17.13
CA GLU A 20 9.62 10.36 -17.09
C GLU A 20 10.03 9.06 -16.34
N PHE A 21 9.16 8.56 -15.45
CA PHE A 21 9.39 7.32 -14.68
C PHE A 21 8.74 6.08 -15.29
N SER A 22 8.26 6.20 -16.51
CA SER A 22 7.63 5.12 -17.27
C SER A 22 8.43 4.79 -18.53
N HIS A 23 8.34 3.54 -18.98
CA HIS A 23 8.92 3.10 -20.25
C HIS A 23 7.98 2.11 -20.92
N ASN A 24 7.66 2.30 -22.21
CA ASN A 24 6.74 1.45 -22.97
C ASN A 24 5.40 1.20 -22.23
N GLN A 25 4.81 2.26 -21.70
CA GLN A 25 3.56 2.22 -20.91
C GLN A 25 3.64 1.39 -19.61
N ARG A 26 4.85 1.06 -19.14
CA ARG A 26 5.09 0.36 -17.89
C ARG A 26 5.77 1.29 -16.88
N ILE A 27 5.50 1.09 -15.61
CA ILE A 27 6.23 1.72 -14.54
C ILE A 27 7.67 1.19 -14.57
N ARG A 28 8.64 2.10 -14.72
CA ARG A 28 10.06 1.77 -14.59
C ARG A 28 10.56 2.11 -13.18
N HIS A 29 10.39 3.36 -12.77
CA HIS A 29 10.66 3.79 -11.40
C HIS A 29 9.32 4.04 -10.71
N LEU A 30 9.11 3.44 -9.53
CA LEU A 30 7.92 3.69 -8.73
C LEU A 30 8.25 4.67 -7.61
N ILE A 31 7.89 5.93 -7.78
CA ILE A 31 8.17 7.02 -6.85
C ILE A 31 6.90 7.52 -6.16
N PHE A 32 5.79 7.65 -6.91
CA PHE A 32 4.53 8.24 -6.46
C PHE A 32 3.36 7.26 -6.60
N SER A 33 2.41 7.34 -5.68
CA SER A 33 1.15 6.58 -5.77
C SER A 33 0.33 6.98 -7.00
N ALA A 34 0.45 8.23 -7.45
CA ALA A 34 -0.25 8.75 -8.61
C ALA A 34 0.12 8.05 -9.94
N GLN A 35 1.28 7.35 -10.00
CA GLN A 35 1.71 6.58 -11.18
C GLN A 35 0.81 5.38 -11.49
N PHE A 36 0.07 4.88 -10.53
CA PHE A 36 -0.89 3.81 -10.76
C PHE A 36 -2.17 4.37 -11.40
N ASP A 37 -2.42 4.11 -12.65
CA ASP A 37 -3.72 4.31 -13.28
C ASP A 37 -4.65 3.10 -13.05
N PRO A 38 -5.96 3.20 -13.32
CA PRO A 38 -6.91 2.11 -13.10
C PRO A 38 -6.60 0.83 -13.88
N HIS A 39 -6.05 0.94 -15.08
CA HIS A 39 -5.67 -0.20 -15.90
C HIS A 39 -4.47 -0.94 -15.28
N THR A 40 -3.43 -0.20 -14.89
CA THR A 40 -2.25 -0.74 -14.21
C THR A 40 -2.63 -1.38 -12.89
N LEU A 41 -3.48 -0.74 -12.06
CA LEU A 41 -3.96 -1.32 -10.81
C LEU A 41 -4.67 -2.66 -11.04
N ASN A 42 -5.61 -2.72 -11.98
CA ASN A 42 -6.33 -3.94 -12.29
C ASN A 42 -5.39 -5.06 -12.76
N LYS A 43 -4.45 -4.75 -13.65
CA LYS A 43 -3.43 -5.69 -14.11
C LYS A 43 -2.59 -6.23 -12.94
N LEU A 44 -2.12 -5.35 -12.04
CA LEU A 44 -1.34 -5.75 -10.87
C LEU A 44 -2.15 -6.62 -9.91
N PHE A 45 -3.44 -6.34 -9.70
CA PHE A 45 -4.31 -7.14 -8.84
C PHE A 45 -4.48 -8.55 -9.39
N HIS A 46 -4.80 -8.68 -10.67
CA HIS A 46 -4.90 -10.00 -11.31
C HIS A 46 -3.59 -10.78 -11.28
N THR A 47 -2.47 -10.10 -11.52
CA THR A 47 -1.14 -10.72 -11.44
C THR A 47 -0.83 -11.19 -10.01
N ALA A 48 -1.15 -10.37 -8.99
CA ALA A 48 -0.97 -10.74 -7.58
C ALA A 48 -1.79 -11.98 -7.20
N ASP A 49 -3.03 -12.08 -7.68
CA ASP A 49 -3.88 -13.27 -7.46
C ASP A 49 -3.31 -14.52 -8.11
N LYS A 50 -2.86 -14.41 -9.37
CA LYS A 50 -2.24 -15.52 -10.09
C LYS A 50 -0.96 -15.99 -9.40
N ILE A 51 -0.06 -15.08 -9.02
CA ILE A 51 1.16 -15.39 -8.24
C ILE A 51 0.79 -16.09 -6.93
N ARG A 52 -0.15 -15.53 -6.18
CA ARG A 52 -0.62 -16.11 -4.90
C ARG A 52 -1.17 -17.52 -5.08
N SER A 53 -1.88 -17.78 -6.16
CA SER A 53 -2.42 -19.10 -6.47
C SER A 53 -1.30 -20.08 -6.82
N LEU A 54 -0.43 -19.73 -7.77
CA LEU A 54 0.68 -20.56 -8.21
C LEU A 54 1.67 -20.89 -7.09
N ALA A 55 1.94 -19.94 -6.19
CA ALA A 55 2.86 -20.14 -5.06
C ALA A 55 2.40 -21.22 -4.05
N LYS A 56 1.17 -21.72 -4.14
CA LYS A 56 0.66 -22.78 -3.26
C LYS A 56 1.00 -24.18 -3.76
N SER A 57 1.35 -24.37 -5.01
CA SER A 57 1.76 -25.63 -5.57
C SER A 57 3.28 -25.68 -5.79
N LYS A 58 3.84 -26.91 -5.73
CA LYS A 58 5.28 -27.10 -6.02
C LYS A 58 5.64 -26.67 -7.42
N GLU A 59 4.82 -27.05 -8.40
CA GLU A 59 5.02 -26.73 -9.81
C GLU A 59 4.94 -25.22 -10.06
N GLY A 60 3.88 -24.57 -9.61
CA GLY A 60 3.73 -23.11 -9.72
C GLY A 60 4.84 -22.36 -9.00
N HIS A 61 5.31 -22.84 -7.84
CA HIS A 61 6.43 -22.24 -7.13
C HIS A 61 7.75 -22.36 -7.90
N ILE A 62 8.03 -23.51 -8.52
CA ILE A 62 9.20 -23.71 -9.38
C ILE A 62 9.14 -22.77 -10.58
N PHE A 63 7.98 -22.67 -11.24
CA PHE A 63 7.77 -21.74 -12.35
C PHE A 63 8.04 -20.29 -11.93
N LEU A 64 7.43 -19.82 -10.85
CA LEU A 64 7.63 -18.44 -10.36
C LEU A 64 9.12 -18.15 -10.11
N LYS A 65 9.85 -19.07 -9.49
CA LYS A 65 11.30 -18.95 -9.27
C LYS A 65 12.15 -18.95 -10.55
N SER A 66 11.64 -19.47 -11.64
CA SER A 66 12.35 -19.48 -12.91
C SER A 66 12.26 -18.18 -13.70
N LEU A 67 11.42 -17.21 -13.26
CA LEU A 67 11.18 -15.97 -14.00
C LEU A 67 12.38 -15.01 -13.98
N LEU A 68 12.96 -14.75 -12.82
CA LEU A 68 14.00 -13.72 -12.64
C LEU A 68 15.27 -14.22 -11.92
N PRO A 69 15.76 -15.47 -12.14
CA PRO A 69 16.94 -16.00 -11.42
C PRO A 69 18.24 -15.30 -11.82
N HIS A 70 18.24 -14.59 -12.94
CA HIS A 70 19.36 -13.82 -13.47
C HIS A 70 19.36 -12.35 -12.99
N LYS A 71 18.37 -11.94 -12.20
CA LYS A 71 18.20 -10.58 -11.66
C LYS A 71 18.55 -10.49 -10.19
N LYS A 72 19.08 -9.34 -9.79
CA LYS A 72 19.48 -9.05 -8.42
C LYS A 72 18.79 -7.76 -7.94
N ALA A 73 18.22 -7.79 -6.74
CA ALA A 73 17.65 -6.64 -6.07
C ALA A 73 18.51 -6.20 -4.88
N LEU A 74 18.67 -4.90 -4.70
CA LEU A 74 19.22 -4.30 -3.51
C LEU A 74 18.10 -3.69 -2.66
N LEU A 75 18.01 -4.10 -1.41
CA LEU A 75 17.17 -3.47 -0.39
C LEU A 75 17.99 -2.43 0.37
N TYR A 76 17.92 -1.17 -0.05
CA TYR A 76 18.58 -0.05 0.60
C TYR A 76 17.65 0.58 1.63
N PHE A 77 17.74 0.13 2.89
CA PHE A 77 16.80 0.46 3.97
C PHE A 77 17.51 1.16 5.13
N THR A 78 17.94 2.39 4.93
CA THR A 78 18.59 3.22 5.97
C THR A 78 17.60 3.86 6.95
N GLN A 79 16.30 3.73 6.69
CA GLN A 79 15.22 3.97 7.66
C GLN A 79 14.58 2.64 8.04
N PRO A 80 14.50 2.27 9.33
CA PRO A 80 13.99 0.98 9.77
C PRO A 80 12.54 0.70 9.32
N SER A 81 12.29 -0.49 8.82
CA SER A 81 10.95 -0.98 8.50
C SER A 81 10.94 -2.50 8.27
N THR A 82 10.74 -3.27 9.32
CA THR A 82 10.80 -4.74 9.27
C THR A 82 9.82 -5.34 8.26
N ARG A 83 8.54 -4.98 8.32
CA ARG A 83 7.50 -5.56 7.45
C ARG A 83 7.70 -5.23 5.98
N THR A 84 8.00 -3.97 5.66
CA THR A 84 8.25 -3.57 4.26
C THR A 84 9.48 -4.29 3.71
N PHE A 85 10.55 -4.35 4.49
CA PHE A 85 11.78 -5.03 4.14
C PHE A 85 11.52 -6.51 3.84
N LEU A 86 11.03 -7.27 4.82
CA LEU A 86 10.79 -8.72 4.68
C LEU A 86 9.79 -9.05 3.57
N SER A 87 8.80 -8.20 3.35
CA SER A 87 7.81 -8.38 2.31
C SER A 87 8.39 -8.17 0.90
N PHE A 88 9.32 -7.24 0.72
CA PHE A 88 10.05 -7.10 -0.55
C PHE A 88 11.05 -8.24 -0.76
N ASP A 89 11.78 -8.61 0.29
CA ASP A 89 12.68 -9.75 0.25
C ASP A 89 11.94 -11.02 -0.21
N ALA A 90 10.82 -11.34 0.45
CA ALA A 90 10.00 -12.49 0.08
C ALA A 90 9.43 -12.39 -1.35
N ALA A 91 9.01 -11.19 -1.79
CA ALA A 91 8.52 -10.98 -3.15
C ALA A 91 9.61 -11.23 -4.21
N CYS A 92 10.81 -10.71 -4.00
CA CYS A 92 11.96 -10.96 -4.88
C CYS A 92 12.32 -12.45 -4.93
N GLN A 93 12.40 -13.11 -3.79
CA GLN A 93 12.71 -14.54 -3.71
C GLN A 93 11.63 -15.43 -4.35
N THR A 94 10.35 -15.02 -4.27
CA THR A 94 9.24 -15.72 -4.94
C THR A 94 9.44 -15.73 -6.46
N LEU A 95 10.02 -14.67 -7.02
CA LEU A 95 10.31 -14.56 -8.46
C LEU A 95 11.71 -15.05 -8.83
N GLY A 96 12.46 -15.60 -7.88
CA GLY A 96 13.80 -16.18 -8.11
C GLY A 96 14.95 -15.18 -8.06
N MET A 97 14.71 -13.89 -7.77
CA MET A 97 15.77 -12.88 -7.72
C MET A 97 16.76 -13.11 -6.58
N GLY A 98 18.05 -12.83 -6.84
CA GLY A 98 19.04 -12.68 -5.77
C GLY A 98 18.76 -11.37 -4.98
N VAL A 99 18.88 -11.42 -3.65
CA VAL A 99 18.63 -10.26 -2.78
C VAL A 99 19.81 -9.97 -1.89
N GLN A 100 20.19 -8.69 -1.78
CA GLN A 100 21.15 -8.17 -0.80
C GLN A 100 20.57 -6.94 -0.12
N SER A 101 21.12 -6.56 1.04
CA SER A 101 20.61 -5.40 1.76
C SER A 101 21.72 -4.51 2.34
N VAL A 102 21.40 -3.23 2.41
CA VAL A 102 22.12 -2.21 3.19
C VAL A 102 21.13 -1.59 4.16
N GLN A 103 21.32 -1.81 5.46
CA GLN A 103 20.42 -1.32 6.52
C GLN A 103 21.09 -0.32 7.47
N ASP A 104 22.41 -0.36 7.55
CA ASP A 104 23.18 0.51 8.43
C ASP A 104 24.14 1.38 7.60
N ARG A 105 23.94 2.69 7.68
CA ARG A 105 24.81 3.69 7.04
C ARG A 105 26.22 3.71 7.64
N SER A 106 26.36 3.38 8.92
CA SER A 106 27.67 3.39 9.59
C SER A 106 28.63 2.35 9.01
N LEU A 107 28.08 1.29 8.39
CA LEU A 107 28.84 0.22 7.73
C LEU A 107 29.07 0.47 6.24
N SER A 108 28.54 1.56 5.69
CA SER A 108 28.64 1.90 4.28
C SER A 108 29.70 2.98 4.01
N SER A 109 30.04 3.20 2.74
CA SER A 109 30.92 4.30 2.31
C SER A 109 30.40 5.68 2.71
N GLU A 110 29.10 5.80 2.96
CA GLU A 110 28.46 7.03 3.45
C GLU A 110 29.02 7.49 4.79
N SER A 111 29.48 6.57 5.64
CA SER A 111 30.18 6.91 6.90
C SER A 111 31.51 7.62 6.67
N LYS A 112 32.07 7.53 5.45
CA LYS A 112 33.32 8.18 5.04
C LYS A 112 33.07 9.47 4.24
N GLY A 113 31.82 9.93 4.14
CA GLY A 113 31.43 11.17 3.46
C GLY A 113 30.96 10.98 2.01
N GLU A 114 30.75 9.74 1.52
CA GLU A 114 30.12 9.51 0.22
C GLU A 114 28.66 9.95 0.25
N THR A 115 28.19 10.57 -0.82
CA THR A 115 26.77 10.97 -0.89
C THR A 115 25.87 9.75 -1.13
N PRO A 116 24.63 9.72 -0.59
CA PRO A 116 23.70 8.62 -0.85
C PRO A 116 23.40 8.39 -2.36
N ILE A 117 23.44 9.45 -3.16
CA ILE A 117 23.25 9.36 -4.62
C ILE A 117 24.44 8.64 -5.27
N ASP A 118 25.69 8.95 -4.88
CA ASP A 118 26.86 8.28 -5.40
C ASP A 118 26.87 6.80 -5.02
N SER A 119 26.52 6.48 -3.77
CA SER A 119 26.33 5.09 -3.33
C SER A 119 25.32 4.35 -4.21
N VAL A 120 24.13 4.94 -4.47
CA VAL A 120 23.11 4.31 -5.33
C VAL A 120 23.59 4.19 -6.78
N ARG A 121 24.36 5.17 -7.28
CA ARG A 121 24.99 5.09 -8.60
C ARG A 121 25.94 3.91 -8.70
N MET A 122 26.76 3.67 -7.68
CA MET A 122 27.64 2.49 -7.62
C MET A 122 26.83 1.20 -7.53
N PHE A 123 25.80 1.15 -6.67
CA PHE A 123 24.95 -0.03 -6.53
C PHE A 123 24.25 -0.41 -7.85
N SER A 124 23.86 0.56 -8.67
CA SER A 124 23.27 0.30 -9.99
C SER A 124 24.19 -0.47 -10.95
N SER A 125 25.49 -0.55 -10.65
CA SER A 125 26.45 -1.37 -11.40
C SER A 125 26.42 -2.84 -11.01
N TYR A 126 25.86 -3.19 -9.85
CA TYR A 126 25.87 -4.52 -9.27
C TYR A 126 24.49 -5.17 -9.23
N TYR A 127 23.44 -4.35 -9.25
CA TYR A 127 22.05 -4.76 -9.05
C TYR A 127 21.16 -4.28 -10.20
N ASP A 128 20.15 -5.08 -10.51
CA ASP A 128 19.17 -4.82 -11.56
C ASP A 128 17.97 -4.00 -11.05
N MET A 129 17.82 -3.83 -9.73
CA MET A 129 16.76 -3.05 -9.08
C MET A 129 17.24 -2.55 -7.72
N VAL A 130 16.87 -1.31 -7.36
CA VAL A 130 17.07 -0.76 -6.02
C VAL A 130 15.72 -0.43 -5.39
N ILE A 131 15.43 -1.09 -4.27
CA ILE A 131 14.25 -0.85 -3.45
C ILE A 131 14.70 -0.06 -2.24
N MET A 132 14.27 1.22 -2.13
CA MET A 132 14.88 2.10 -1.17
C MET A 132 13.88 2.71 -0.19
N ARG A 133 14.34 2.78 1.07
CA ARG A 133 13.70 3.49 2.16
C ARG A 133 14.75 4.25 2.95
N SER A 134 14.73 5.58 2.86
CA SER A 134 15.72 6.46 3.47
C SER A 134 15.04 7.56 4.29
N VAL A 135 15.75 8.07 5.29
CA VAL A 135 15.35 9.29 6.03
C VAL A 135 15.56 10.55 5.21
N THR A 136 16.39 10.50 4.17
CA THR A 136 16.69 11.64 3.30
C THR A 136 15.49 11.89 2.38
N PRO A 137 14.82 13.06 2.49
CA PRO A 137 13.68 13.39 1.64
C PRO A 137 14.07 13.40 0.15
N ASN A 138 13.13 13.02 -0.72
CA ASN A 138 13.26 13.03 -2.18
C ASN A 138 14.41 12.17 -2.75
N LEU A 139 15.14 11.42 -1.92
CA LEU A 139 16.28 10.64 -2.41
C LEU A 139 15.89 9.64 -3.51
N ALA A 140 14.75 8.96 -3.34
CA ALA A 140 14.27 8.00 -4.34
C ALA A 140 13.97 8.68 -5.69
N GLU A 141 13.38 9.88 -5.65
CA GLU A 141 13.09 10.67 -6.84
C GLU A 141 14.37 11.14 -7.54
N CYS A 142 15.33 11.70 -6.80
CA CYS A 142 16.64 12.11 -7.35
C CYS A 142 17.37 10.90 -7.96
N CYS A 143 17.36 9.75 -7.29
CA CYS A 143 17.97 8.54 -7.84
C CYS A 143 17.28 8.06 -9.12
N ALA A 144 15.97 8.22 -9.25
CA ALA A 144 15.24 7.85 -10.46
C ALA A 144 15.64 8.76 -11.65
N TYR A 145 15.77 10.07 -11.43
CA TYR A 145 16.29 10.99 -12.46
C TYR A 145 17.72 10.62 -12.86
N MET A 146 18.61 10.41 -11.89
CA MET A 146 19.98 9.97 -12.17
C MET A 146 20.00 8.68 -13.00
N MET A 147 19.11 7.70 -12.70
CA MET A 147 19.05 6.45 -13.48
C MET A 147 18.57 6.69 -14.92
N ASN A 148 17.65 7.63 -15.13
CA ASN A 148 17.22 8.02 -16.48
C ASN A 148 18.36 8.65 -17.28
N GLU A 149 19.16 9.52 -16.66
CA GLU A 149 20.36 10.11 -17.26
C GLU A 149 21.37 9.02 -17.64
N LEU A 150 21.72 8.15 -16.71
CA LEU A 150 22.61 7.01 -16.96
C LEU A 150 22.05 6.06 -18.05
N GLY A 151 20.74 5.88 -18.10
CA GLY A 151 20.07 5.08 -19.11
C GLY A 151 20.24 5.65 -20.52
N SER A 152 20.22 6.96 -20.66
CA SER A 152 20.46 7.65 -21.95
C SER A 152 21.91 7.52 -22.42
N GLU A 153 22.87 7.59 -21.49
CA GLU A 153 24.31 7.58 -21.78
C GLU A 153 24.88 6.16 -21.98
N SER A 154 24.50 5.23 -21.08
CA SER A 154 25.15 3.91 -20.97
C SER A 154 24.22 2.70 -21.09
N ARG A 155 22.95 2.90 -21.43
CA ARG A 155 21.88 1.88 -21.45
C ARG A 155 21.61 1.22 -20.07
N ARG A 156 22.14 1.79 -18.99
CA ARG A 156 22.01 1.29 -17.64
C ARG A 156 20.96 2.09 -16.89
N ASN A 157 19.70 1.70 -16.98
CA ASN A 157 18.60 2.34 -16.28
C ASN A 157 18.00 1.36 -15.25
N THR A 158 18.62 1.30 -14.07
CA THR A 158 18.19 0.44 -12.95
C THR A 158 16.91 0.97 -12.30
N PRO A 159 15.81 0.20 -12.26
CA PRO A 159 14.58 0.59 -11.58
C PRO A 159 14.78 0.99 -10.12
N ILE A 160 14.18 2.10 -9.73
CA ILE A 160 14.12 2.59 -8.36
C ILE A 160 12.69 2.42 -7.83
N ILE A 161 12.54 1.78 -6.66
CA ILE A 161 11.24 1.66 -5.97
C ILE A 161 11.30 2.41 -4.65
N ASN A 162 10.41 3.39 -4.47
CA ASN A 162 10.18 4.06 -3.20
C ASN A 162 9.42 3.13 -2.25
N ALA A 163 10.10 2.59 -1.24
CA ALA A 163 9.54 1.74 -0.18
C ALA A 163 9.12 2.54 1.07
N GLY A 164 8.80 3.83 0.90
CA GLY A 164 8.34 4.73 1.95
C GLY A 164 9.46 5.54 2.59
N ALA A 165 10.06 6.46 1.83
CA ALA A 165 11.13 7.32 2.30
C ALA A 165 10.60 8.54 3.07
N GLY A 166 11.18 8.85 4.21
CA GLY A 166 10.97 10.08 4.99
C GLY A 166 9.49 10.47 5.18
N ALA A 167 9.20 11.75 4.92
CA ALA A 167 7.85 12.33 4.89
C ALA A 167 7.15 12.16 3.53
N ASP A 168 7.84 11.56 2.56
CA ASP A 168 7.36 11.35 1.21
C ASP A 168 6.21 10.32 1.17
N GLU A 169 5.78 9.95 -0.03
CA GLU A 169 4.75 8.94 -0.22
C GLU A 169 5.26 7.51 0.13
N HIS A 170 4.30 6.61 0.31
CA HIS A 170 4.57 5.18 0.39
C HIS A 170 3.74 4.43 -0.67
N PRO A 171 4.12 4.51 -1.96
CA PRO A 171 3.29 4.01 -3.06
C PRO A 171 3.01 2.51 -2.96
N THR A 172 3.96 1.71 -2.47
CA THR A 172 3.75 0.26 -2.34
C THR A 172 2.90 -0.12 -1.12
N GLN A 173 2.77 0.75 -0.11
CA GLN A 173 1.77 0.58 0.93
C GLN A 173 0.37 0.89 0.38
N ALA A 174 0.21 2.00 -0.35
CA ALA A 174 -1.05 2.31 -0.99
C ALA A 174 -1.52 1.19 -1.94
N LEU A 175 -0.59 0.60 -2.71
CA LEU A 175 -0.88 -0.52 -3.61
C LEU A 175 -1.43 -1.74 -2.85
N LEU A 176 -0.78 -2.16 -1.77
CA LEU A 176 -1.26 -3.32 -1.00
C LEU A 176 -2.57 -3.02 -0.25
N ASP A 177 -2.77 -1.78 0.19
CA ASP A 177 -3.98 -1.36 0.88
C ASP A 177 -5.17 -1.38 -0.09
N ILE A 178 -5.04 -0.72 -1.25
CA ILE A 178 -6.10 -0.69 -2.26
C ILE A 178 -6.41 -2.10 -2.80
N TYR A 179 -5.37 -2.93 -3.03
CA TYR A 179 -5.55 -4.33 -3.41
C TYR A 179 -6.35 -5.11 -2.36
N THR A 180 -6.07 -4.88 -1.07
CA THR A 180 -6.78 -5.56 0.02
C THR A 180 -8.23 -5.12 0.10
N ILE A 181 -8.51 -3.81 -0.03
CA ILE A 181 -9.87 -3.28 -0.03
C ILE A 181 -10.65 -3.80 -1.24
N GLU A 182 -10.05 -3.76 -2.43
CA GLU A 182 -10.68 -4.23 -3.66
C GLU A 182 -11.03 -5.72 -3.56
N ARG A 183 -10.13 -6.54 -3.00
CA ARG A 183 -10.41 -7.97 -2.77
C ARG A 183 -11.49 -8.20 -1.72
N ALA A 184 -11.51 -7.41 -0.65
CA ALA A 184 -12.57 -7.49 0.36
C ALA A 184 -13.93 -7.09 -0.21
N MET A 185 -13.97 -6.06 -1.08
CA MET A 185 -15.19 -5.54 -1.67
C MET A 185 -15.60 -6.25 -2.98
N SER A 186 -14.78 -7.12 -3.54
CA SER A 186 -15.14 -7.91 -4.72
C SER A 186 -16.23 -8.94 -4.43
N PHE A 187 -16.35 -9.36 -3.15
CA PHE A 187 -17.25 -10.42 -2.70
C PHE A 187 -17.12 -11.71 -3.51
N TYR A 188 -16.00 -11.88 -4.17
CA TYR A 188 -15.69 -13.07 -4.95
C TYR A 188 -15.12 -14.15 -4.02
N HIS A 189 -15.84 -15.25 -3.91
CA HIS A 189 -15.37 -16.47 -3.28
C HIS A 189 -15.50 -17.62 -4.28
N PRO A 190 -14.47 -18.44 -4.47
CA PRO A 190 -14.57 -19.63 -5.29
C PRO A 190 -15.66 -20.57 -4.78
N LYS A 191 -16.39 -21.20 -5.67
CA LYS A 191 -17.53 -22.08 -5.33
C LYS A 191 -17.24 -23.15 -4.30
N ASN A 192 -15.99 -23.62 -4.23
CA ASN A 192 -15.53 -24.64 -3.30
C ASN A 192 -14.87 -24.10 -2.05
N SER A 193 -14.91 -22.77 -1.81
CA SER A 193 -14.36 -22.19 -0.60
C SER A 193 -15.33 -22.36 0.58
N SER A 194 -14.78 -22.47 1.78
CA SER A 194 -15.58 -22.49 3.02
C SER A 194 -16.40 -21.19 3.23
N HIS A 195 -16.12 -20.14 2.46
CA HIS A 195 -16.76 -18.84 2.56
C HIS A 195 -17.85 -18.63 1.47
N TRP A 196 -18.12 -19.64 0.65
CA TRP A 196 -19.15 -19.52 -0.42
C TRP A 196 -20.52 -19.17 0.14
N ASN A 197 -20.93 -19.84 1.20
CA ASN A 197 -22.21 -19.60 1.84
C ASN A 197 -22.32 -18.18 2.42
N LEU A 198 -21.22 -17.68 3.02
CA LEU A 198 -21.17 -16.32 3.55
C LEU A 198 -21.40 -15.27 2.44
N TYR A 199 -20.87 -15.49 1.25
CA TYR A 199 -21.10 -14.61 0.11
C TYR A 199 -22.57 -14.59 -0.32
N ASP A 200 -23.20 -15.74 -0.38
CA ASP A 200 -24.62 -15.85 -0.73
C ASP A 200 -25.52 -15.22 0.34
N GLU A 201 -25.20 -15.40 1.63
CA GLU A 201 -25.87 -14.69 2.73
C GLU A 201 -25.74 -13.18 2.60
N LEU A 202 -24.55 -12.67 2.34
CA LEU A 202 -24.31 -11.23 2.17
C LEU A 202 -25.19 -10.66 1.04
N ARG A 203 -25.30 -11.33 -0.07
CA ARG A 203 -26.14 -10.90 -1.19
C ARG A 203 -27.63 -10.95 -0.87
N GLN A 204 -28.08 -11.90 -0.06
CA GLN A 204 -29.47 -11.97 0.40
C GLN A 204 -29.81 -10.82 1.35
N ASN A 205 -28.88 -10.51 2.27
CA ASN A 205 -29.07 -9.45 3.25
C ASN A 205 -28.89 -8.04 2.66
N HIS A 206 -28.09 -7.91 1.59
CA HIS A 206 -27.73 -6.66 0.95
C HIS A 206 -27.95 -6.73 -0.57
N PRO A 207 -29.21 -6.75 -1.06
CA PRO A 207 -29.51 -6.93 -2.50
C PRO A 207 -28.89 -5.85 -3.41
N ASN A 208 -28.69 -4.64 -2.88
CA ASN A 208 -28.10 -3.49 -3.59
C ASN A 208 -26.56 -3.43 -3.47
N LEU A 209 -25.95 -4.41 -2.82
CA LEU A 209 -24.51 -4.46 -2.66
C LEU A 209 -23.85 -4.74 -4.02
N THR A 210 -23.06 -3.78 -4.48
CA THR A 210 -22.26 -3.91 -5.71
C THR A 210 -20.84 -4.33 -5.39
N PRO A 211 -20.24 -5.23 -6.17
CA PRO A 211 -18.81 -5.54 -6.03
C PRO A 211 -17.91 -4.34 -6.36
N GLY A 212 -16.70 -4.34 -5.78
CA GLY A 212 -15.68 -3.33 -6.03
C GLY A 212 -15.84 -2.07 -5.19
N LEU A 213 -14.95 -1.11 -5.43
CA LEU A 213 -14.80 0.11 -4.61
C LEU A 213 -15.72 1.26 -5.03
N ASN A 214 -16.31 1.22 -6.23
CA ASN A 214 -17.20 2.29 -6.67
C ASN A 214 -18.42 2.42 -5.72
N GLY A 215 -18.73 3.64 -5.33
CA GLY A 215 -19.85 3.96 -4.44
C GLY A 215 -19.65 3.58 -2.97
N LYS A 216 -18.45 3.12 -2.57
CA LYS A 216 -18.17 2.70 -1.18
C LYS A 216 -17.82 3.87 -0.28
N THR A 217 -18.11 3.70 1.01
CA THR A 217 -17.77 4.63 2.08
C THR A 217 -16.56 4.12 2.84
N ILE A 218 -15.46 4.87 2.77
CA ILE A 218 -14.18 4.52 3.42
C ILE A 218 -13.96 5.44 4.62
N GLY A 219 -13.91 4.87 5.81
CA GLY A 219 -13.59 5.57 7.06
C GLY A 219 -12.09 5.53 7.35
N PHE A 220 -11.53 6.66 7.77
CA PHE A 220 -10.16 6.76 8.29
C PHE A 220 -10.22 7.21 9.75
N CYS A 221 -9.53 6.49 10.63
CA CYS A 221 -9.51 6.83 12.06
C CYS A 221 -8.08 6.90 12.59
N GLY A 222 -7.82 7.87 13.46
CA GLY A 222 -6.54 8.10 14.12
C GLY A 222 -5.78 9.32 13.59
N ASP A 223 -4.47 9.19 13.34
CA ASP A 223 -3.62 10.29 12.84
C ASP A 223 -3.74 10.44 11.31
N VAL A 224 -4.89 10.92 10.87
CA VAL A 224 -5.25 10.97 9.43
C VAL A 224 -4.53 12.10 8.69
N ARG A 225 -4.18 13.20 9.36
CA ARG A 225 -3.53 14.35 8.72
C ARG A 225 -2.06 14.10 8.42
N ARG A 226 -1.31 13.57 9.39
CA ARG A 226 0.13 13.33 9.28
C ARG A 226 0.46 12.00 8.60
N GLY A 227 -0.49 11.07 8.58
CA GLY A 227 -0.32 9.72 8.06
C GLY A 227 -0.02 9.69 6.55
N ARG A 228 1.26 9.47 6.15
CA ARG A 228 1.63 9.32 4.74
C ARG A 228 0.90 8.15 4.06
N THR A 229 0.58 7.09 4.79
CA THR A 229 -0.17 5.93 4.28
C THR A 229 -1.59 6.34 3.91
N VAL A 230 -2.23 7.19 4.71
CA VAL A 230 -3.55 7.76 4.42
C VAL A 230 -3.50 8.60 3.14
N ARG A 231 -2.53 9.53 3.02
CA ARG A 231 -2.39 10.38 1.83
C ARG A 231 -2.18 9.56 0.55
N SER A 232 -1.29 8.56 0.61
CA SER A 232 -1.02 7.70 -0.54
C SER A 232 -2.23 6.85 -0.93
N LEU A 233 -2.98 6.33 0.04
CA LEU A 233 -4.21 5.56 -0.22
C LEU A 233 -5.32 6.45 -0.79
N LEU A 234 -5.51 7.66 -0.29
CA LEU A 234 -6.47 8.63 -0.83
C LEU A 234 -6.19 8.94 -2.31
N THR A 235 -4.93 9.02 -2.71
CA THR A 235 -4.55 9.20 -4.13
C THR A 235 -5.04 8.05 -5.02
N LEU A 236 -5.05 6.82 -4.51
CA LEU A 236 -5.57 5.67 -5.26
C LEU A 236 -7.10 5.57 -5.20
N LEU A 237 -7.71 5.83 -4.05
CA LEU A 237 -9.17 5.84 -3.90
C LEU A 237 -9.83 6.87 -4.82
N ALA A 238 -9.18 8.01 -5.08
CA ALA A 238 -9.69 9.04 -6.00
C ALA A 238 -9.81 8.57 -7.47
N LYS A 239 -9.34 7.37 -7.80
CA LYS A 239 -9.47 6.77 -9.13
C LYS A 239 -10.77 5.97 -9.30
N TYR A 240 -11.54 5.80 -8.23
CA TYR A 240 -12.81 5.10 -8.21
C TYR A 240 -13.97 6.10 -8.17
N LYS A 241 -15.11 5.72 -8.77
CA LYS A 241 -16.28 6.60 -8.88
C LYS A 241 -17.10 6.60 -7.60
N ASP A 242 -17.64 7.75 -7.27
CA ASP A 242 -18.63 7.93 -6.20
C ASP A 242 -18.17 7.43 -4.82
N VAL A 243 -16.87 7.40 -4.57
CA VAL A 243 -16.30 7.04 -3.27
C VAL A 243 -16.56 8.16 -2.26
N LYS A 244 -17.00 7.79 -1.07
CA LYS A 244 -17.17 8.68 0.08
C LYS A 244 -16.04 8.45 1.07
N VAL A 245 -15.52 9.53 1.64
CA VAL A 245 -14.40 9.46 2.58
C VAL A 245 -14.79 10.14 3.88
N TYR A 246 -14.77 9.38 4.97
CA TYR A 246 -15.12 9.86 6.30
C TYR A 246 -13.89 9.80 7.22
N PHE A 247 -13.62 10.88 7.92
CA PHE A 247 -12.50 10.98 8.87
C PHE A 247 -13.06 11.00 10.29
N ILE A 248 -12.64 10.06 11.12
CA ILE A 248 -13.04 9.95 12.52
C ILE A 248 -11.80 10.31 13.35
N THR A 249 -11.74 11.53 13.83
CA THR A 249 -10.55 12.09 14.47
C THR A 249 -10.93 13.14 15.50
N ALA A 250 -10.01 13.40 16.46
CA ALA A 250 -10.24 14.42 17.48
C ALA A 250 -10.30 15.82 16.85
N ASN A 251 -11.14 16.65 17.43
CA ASN A 251 -11.25 18.07 17.08
C ASN A 251 -10.02 18.85 17.58
N HIS A 252 -8.86 18.51 17.02
CA HIS A 252 -7.60 19.12 17.37
C HIS A 252 -6.86 19.51 16.08
N GLU A 253 -6.22 20.69 16.07
CA GLU A 253 -5.61 21.27 14.86
C GLU A 253 -4.67 20.32 14.13
N ILE A 254 -3.88 19.53 14.85
CA ILE A 254 -2.88 18.62 14.28
C ILE A 254 -3.49 17.34 13.71
N LEU A 255 -4.65 16.92 14.21
CA LEU A 255 -5.32 15.67 13.83
C LEU A 255 -6.39 15.89 12.77
N ARG A 256 -7.06 17.06 12.76
CA ARG A 256 -8.09 17.40 11.75
C ARG A 256 -7.47 17.68 10.39
N LEU A 257 -8.28 17.53 9.35
CA LEU A 257 -7.91 17.97 8.01
C LEU A 257 -7.66 19.48 7.99
N SER A 258 -6.56 19.91 7.37
CA SER A 258 -6.40 21.33 7.04
C SER A 258 -7.44 21.77 6.01
N ASN A 259 -7.77 23.06 6.00
CA ASN A 259 -8.76 23.60 5.05
C ASN A 259 -8.37 23.31 3.59
N ASP A 260 -7.07 23.44 3.24
CA ASP A 260 -6.56 23.15 1.90
C ASP A 260 -6.69 21.67 1.54
N LEU A 261 -6.36 20.77 2.49
CA LEU A 261 -6.51 19.34 2.27
C LEU A 261 -7.99 18.95 2.11
N ARG A 262 -8.86 19.52 2.94
CA ARG A 262 -10.31 19.31 2.84
C ARG A 262 -10.84 19.75 1.49
N ALA A 263 -10.54 20.98 1.05
CA ALA A 263 -10.95 21.51 -0.25
C ALA A 263 -10.46 20.63 -1.41
N ARG A 264 -9.20 20.18 -1.34
CA ARG A 264 -8.63 19.26 -2.33
C ARG A 264 -9.39 17.93 -2.37
N LEU A 265 -9.70 17.34 -1.22
CA LEU A 265 -10.42 16.06 -1.16
C LEU A 265 -11.87 16.19 -1.64
N GLN A 266 -12.55 17.30 -1.34
CA GLN A 266 -13.90 17.58 -1.83
C GLN A 266 -13.98 17.66 -3.37
N ASN A 267 -12.89 17.99 -4.04
CA ASN A 267 -12.82 17.95 -5.50
C ASN A 267 -12.57 16.53 -6.07
N LEU A 268 -12.14 15.59 -5.24
CA LEU A 268 -11.75 14.24 -5.65
C LEU A 268 -12.82 13.19 -5.30
N PHE A 269 -13.60 13.44 -4.26
CA PHE A 269 -14.57 12.48 -3.73
C PHE A 269 -15.98 13.07 -3.72
N VAL A 270 -16.98 12.22 -3.88
CA VAL A 270 -18.38 12.65 -3.91
C VAL A 270 -18.83 13.22 -2.56
N GLU A 271 -18.26 12.72 -1.48
CA GLU A 271 -18.56 13.20 -0.12
C GLU A 271 -17.32 13.09 0.77
N VAL A 272 -16.99 14.16 1.49
CA VAL A 272 -15.91 14.20 2.48
C VAL A 272 -16.45 14.78 3.77
N ARG A 273 -16.45 13.99 4.85
CA ARG A 273 -16.96 14.41 6.18
C ARG A 273 -15.95 14.11 7.29
N GLU A 274 -16.02 14.91 8.35
CA GLU A 274 -15.26 14.68 9.58
C GLU A 274 -16.20 14.44 10.75
N PHE A 275 -15.85 13.48 11.60
CA PHE A 275 -16.61 13.07 12.78
C PHE A 275 -15.69 12.98 13.99
N GLU A 276 -16.24 13.26 15.19
CA GLU A 276 -15.48 13.25 16.44
C GLU A 276 -15.59 11.91 17.21
N SER A 277 -16.43 10.99 16.76
CA SER A 277 -16.53 9.63 17.30
C SER A 277 -17.21 8.69 16.32
N PHE A 278 -17.07 7.38 16.55
CA PHE A 278 -17.75 6.33 15.81
C PHE A 278 -19.27 6.35 16.00
N GLU A 279 -19.74 6.86 17.17
CA GLU A 279 -21.14 6.89 17.57
C GLU A 279 -21.85 8.17 17.12
N GLN A 280 -21.15 9.13 16.54
CA GLN A 280 -21.79 10.38 16.07
C GLN A 280 -22.88 10.03 15.05
N THR A 281 -24.08 10.56 15.34
CA THR A 281 -25.29 10.23 14.55
C THR A 281 -25.30 11.01 13.25
N MET A 282 -25.66 10.33 12.16
CA MET A 282 -25.90 10.90 10.84
C MET A 282 -27.37 11.28 10.65
N GLU A 283 -27.71 11.85 9.49
CA GLU A 283 -29.04 12.37 9.16
C GLU A 283 -30.16 11.29 9.21
N ASP A 284 -29.81 10.02 9.00
CA ASP A 284 -30.72 8.87 9.09
C ASP A 284 -30.91 8.33 10.53
N GLY A 285 -30.33 8.99 11.51
CA GLY A 285 -30.41 8.61 12.93
C GLY A 285 -29.47 7.48 13.35
N LYS A 286 -28.60 6.98 12.45
CA LYS A 286 -27.64 5.92 12.74
C LYS A 286 -26.25 6.46 13.00
N PRO A 287 -25.42 5.79 13.82
CA PRO A 287 -24.03 6.13 14.03
C PRO A 287 -23.22 6.05 12.72
N VAL A 288 -22.17 6.89 12.59
CA VAL A 288 -21.32 6.93 11.39
C VAL A 288 -20.68 5.56 11.08
N ILE A 289 -20.33 4.79 12.10
CA ILE A 289 -19.71 3.48 11.92
C ILE A 289 -20.60 2.48 11.15
N ASN A 290 -21.93 2.63 11.20
CA ASN A 290 -22.87 1.78 10.45
C ASN A 290 -22.84 2.03 8.93
N HIS A 291 -22.26 3.18 8.51
CA HIS A 291 -22.21 3.58 7.11
C HIS A 291 -20.91 3.14 6.42
N LEU A 292 -19.92 2.66 7.19
CA LEU A 292 -18.61 2.34 6.65
C LEU A 292 -18.62 0.96 5.96
N ASP A 293 -18.15 0.93 4.72
CA ASP A 293 -17.82 -0.31 3.99
C ASP A 293 -16.40 -0.77 4.31
N CYS A 294 -15.50 0.18 4.59
CA CYS A 294 -14.15 -0.09 5.03
C CYS A 294 -13.74 0.91 6.10
N LEU A 295 -13.03 0.45 7.12
CA LEU A 295 -12.44 1.28 8.16
C LEU A 295 -10.92 1.08 8.16
N TYR A 296 -10.19 2.15 7.86
CA TYR A 296 -8.73 2.19 7.90
C TYR A 296 -8.28 2.86 9.19
N MET A 297 -7.83 2.05 10.13
CA MET A 297 -7.32 2.50 11.42
C MET A 297 -5.85 2.89 11.33
N THR A 298 -5.44 3.94 12.01
CA THR A 298 -4.03 4.33 12.15
C THR A 298 -3.69 4.60 13.61
N ARG A 299 -2.44 4.34 13.99
CA ARG A 299 -1.94 4.75 15.30
C ARG A 299 -1.69 6.26 15.36
N ILE A 300 -1.64 6.83 16.55
CA ILE A 300 -1.17 8.20 16.77
C ILE A 300 0.37 8.20 16.75
N GLN A 301 0.97 9.04 15.90
CA GLN A 301 2.43 9.10 15.72
C GLN A 301 3.07 10.05 16.73
N LYS A 302 3.37 9.53 17.93
CA LYS A 302 3.98 10.32 19.03
C LYS A 302 5.44 10.65 18.78
N GLU A 303 6.16 9.81 18.05
CA GLU A 303 7.58 9.97 17.75
C GLU A 303 7.93 11.22 16.92
N HIS A 304 6.93 11.88 16.38
CA HIS A 304 7.08 13.12 15.61
C HIS A 304 6.64 14.36 16.40
N ASN A 305 6.30 14.19 17.67
CA ASN A 305 5.82 15.28 18.51
C ASN A 305 6.97 16.00 19.22
N SER A 306 6.81 17.31 19.45
CA SER A 306 7.57 18.04 20.47
C SER A 306 6.96 17.77 21.85
N ALA A 307 7.71 18.04 22.92
CA ALA A 307 7.20 17.89 24.29
C ALA A 307 5.93 18.73 24.54
N SER A 308 5.87 19.95 24.00
CA SER A 308 4.68 20.81 24.10
C SER A 308 3.47 20.21 23.38
N LEU A 309 3.69 19.52 22.26
CA LEU A 309 2.62 18.87 21.52
C LEU A 309 2.10 17.62 22.24
N ASP A 310 2.97 16.88 22.92
CA ASP A 310 2.55 15.74 23.74
C ASP A 310 1.67 16.19 24.93
N GLU A 311 1.96 17.34 25.52
CA GLU A 311 1.09 17.96 26.55
C GLU A 311 -0.29 18.32 25.98
N ASP A 312 -0.35 18.98 24.83
CA ASP A 312 -1.61 19.34 24.18
C ASP A 312 -2.45 18.09 23.84
N LEU A 313 -1.83 17.05 23.30
CA LEU A 313 -2.51 15.81 22.96
C LEU A 313 -2.91 14.99 24.20
N SER A 314 -2.27 15.19 25.36
CA SER A 314 -2.61 14.50 26.61
C SER A 314 -4.02 14.81 27.12
N SER A 315 -4.57 15.96 26.73
CA SER A 315 -5.93 16.37 27.06
C SER A 315 -7.03 15.65 26.27
N ILE A 316 -6.66 14.93 25.19
CA ILE A 316 -7.61 14.27 24.30
C ILE A 316 -7.95 12.88 24.84
N ASP A 317 -9.22 12.59 25.01
CA ASP A 317 -9.69 11.22 25.28
C ASP A 317 -9.64 10.35 24.01
N PHE A 318 -8.51 9.69 23.83
CA PHE A 318 -8.31 8.79 22.70
C PHE A 318 -9.11 7.48 22.77
N SER A 319 -9.81 7.18 23.89
CA SER A 319 -10.68 5.99 23.98
C SER A 319 -11.82 6.01 22.97
N ARG A 320 -12.23 7.22 22.56
CA ARG A 320 -13.26 7.46 21.53
C ARG A 320 -12.86 7.01 20.13
N TYR A 321 -11.57 6.79 19.88
CA TYR A 321 -11.00 6.39 18.60
C TYR A 321 -10.48 4.95 18.59
N LYS A 322 -10.69 4.21 19.68
CA LYS A 322 -10.37 2.76 19.75
C LYS A 322 -11.52 1.94 19.21
N LEU A 323 -11.21 0.90 18.46
CA LEU A 323 -12.18 -0.16 18.23
C LEU A 323 -12.38 -0.98 19.51
N ASN A 324 -13.53 -1.58 19.63
CA ASN A 324 -13.86 -2.65 20.57
C ASN A 324 -14.88 -3.58 19.90
N LYS A 325 -15.16 -4.70 20.53
CA LYS A 325 -16.10 -5.67 19.99
C LYS A 325 -17.50 -5.10 19.75
N GLN A 326 -17.97 -4.21 20.64
CA GLN A 326 -19.27 -3.55 20.48
C GLN A 326 -19.31 -2.67 19.23
N ARG A 327 -18.29 -1.82 19.00
CA ARG A 327 -18.20 -0.98 17.80
C ARG A 327 -18.13 -1.82 16.53
N VAL A 328 -17.37 -2.92 16.56
CA VAL A 328 -17.29 -3.83 15.43
C VAL A 328 -18.65 -4.44 15.10
N THR A 329 -19.47 -4.82 16.09
CA THR A 329 -20.82 -5.35 15.83
C THR A 329 -21.78 -4.33 15.21
N MET A 330 -21.50 -3.03 15.37
CA MET A 330 -22.29 -1.96 14.73
C MET A 330 -21.93 -1.76 13.25
N MET A 331 -20.77 -2.22 12.80
CA MET A 331 -20.37 -2.15 11.39
C MET A 331 -21.24 -3.10 10.55
N ARG A 332 -21.27 -2.84 9.25
CA ARG A 332 -21.84 -3.76 8.28
C ARG A 332 -21.14 -5.12 8.39
N ASP A 333 -21.87 -6.20 8.22
CA ASP A 333 -21.36 -7.57 8.33
C ASP A 333 -20.25 -7.89 7.32
N TYR A 334 -20.28 -7.25 6.14
CA TYR A 334 -19.27 -7.36 5.08
C TYR A 334 -18.17 -6.30 5.14
N ALA A 335 -18.20 -5.40 6.12
CA ALA A 335 -17.20 -4.33 6.20
C ALA A 335 -15.78 -4.89 6.39
N ALA A 336 -14.78 -4.14 5.93
CA ALA A 336 -13.37 -4.50 6.10
C ALA A 336 -12.68 -3.54 7.08
N ILE A 337 -11.98 -4.10 8.08
CA ILE A 337 -11.15 -3.33 9.01
C ILE A 337 -9.69 -3.52 8.62
N LEU A 338 -8.99 -2.43 8.34
CA LEU A 338 -7.59 -2.38 7.92
C LEU A 338 -6.73 -1.61 8.92
N HIS A 339 -5.44 -1.92 8.92
CA HIS A 339 -4.42 -1.20 9.69
C HIS A 339 -3.05 -1.39 9.04
N PRO A 340 -2.27 -0.32 8.74
CA PRO A 340 -0.96 -0.45 8.08
C PRO A 340 0.14 -0.98 9.00
N PHE A 341 -0.16 -1.17 10.30
CA PHE A 341 0.78 -1.53 11.36
C PHE A 341 1.96 -0.54 11.54
N PRO A 342 2.64 -0.53 12.72
CA PRO A 342 2.30 -1.34 13.91
C PRO A 342 1.06 -0.84 14.61
N ARG A 343 0.36 -1.72 15.35
CA ARG A 343 -0.57 -1.30 16.41
C ARG A 343 0.24 -0.77 17.57
N ASP A 344 -0.27 0.23 18.26
CA ASP A 344 0.36 0.77 19.47
C ASP A 344 -0.16 0.03 20.70
N ASP A 345 0.70 -0.68 21.42
CA ASP A 345 0.31 -1.44 22.62
C ASP A 345 -0.18 -0.53 23.75
N ASN A 346 0.31 0.71 23.84
CA ASN A 346 -0.11 1.67 24.88
C ASN A 346 -1.45 2.33 24.54
N PHE A 347 -1.65 2.65 23.25
CA PHE A 347 -2.90 3.24 22.80
C PHE A 347 -3.98 2.18 22.56
N GLY A 348 -3.61 1.03 21.96
CA GLY A 348 -4.51 -0.10 21.75
C GLY A 348 -5.68 0.23 20.85
N GLU A 349 -5.43 0.87 19.69
CA GLU A 349 -6.48 1.32 18.76
C GLU A 349 -7.33 0.18 18.20
N ILE A 350 -6.76 -1.03 18.10
CA ILE A 350 -7.48 -2.27 17.79
C ILE A 350 -7.08 -3.33 18.82
N PRO A 351 -7.95 -3.68 19.75
CA PRO A 351 -7.66 -4.70 20.76
C PRO A 351 -7.65 -6.11 20.15
N ILE A 352 -6.94 -7.03 20.82
CA ILE A 352 -6.73 -8.41 20.35
C ILE A 352 -8.04 -9.18 20.16
N GLU A 353 -9.08 -8.84 20.88
CA GLU A 353 -10.40 -9.47 20.77
C GLU A 353 -11.07 -9.28 19.39
N VAL A 354 -10.61 -8.30 18.60
CA VAL A 354 -11.08 -8.04 17.23
C VAL A 354 -10.36 -8.92 16.21
N ASP A 355 -9.20 -9.51 16.55
CA ASP A 355 -8.37 -10.26 15.61
C ASP A 355 -9.07 -11.48 14.98
N THR A 356 -10.05 -12.04 15.69
CA THR A 356 -10.83 -13.21 15.24
C THR A 356 -12.12 -12.85 14.50
N ASP A 357 -12.47 -11.56 14.42
CA ASP A 357 -13.64 -11.12 13.67
C ASP A 357 -13.41 -11.28 12.16
N PRO A 358 -14.38 -11.79 11.38
CA PRO A 358 -14.23 -11.99 9.94
C PRO A 358 -13.93 -10.70 9.16
N ARG A 359 -14.32 -9.55 9.71
CA ARG A 359 -14.04 -8.22 9.15
C ARG A 359 -12.62 -7.72 9.42
N ALA A 360 -11.83 -8.38 10.30
CA ALA A 360 -10.45 -8.04 10.60
C ALA A 360 -9.51 -8.44 9.44
N HIS A 361 -9.29 -7.52 8.51
CA HIS A 361 -8.48 -7.77 7.32
C HIS A 361 -7.01 -7.36 7.47
N TYR A 362 -6.57 -6.71 8.54
CA TYR A 362 -5.24 -6.11 8.68
C TYR A 362 -4.09 -7.13 8.64
N PHE A 363 -4.23 -8.36 9.16
CA PHE A 363 -3.21 -9.39 8.96
C PHE A 363 -3.17 -9.90 7.51
N ARG A 364 -4.35 -10.01 6.88
CA ARG A 364 -4.48 -10.35 5.47
C ARG A 364 -3.87 -9.24 4.60
N GLN A 365 -4.12 -7.97 4.94
CA GLN A 365 -3.51 -6.79 4.34
C GLN A 365 -1.97 -6.85 4.40
N ALA A 366 -1.39 -7.12 5.56
CA ALA A 366 0.06 -7.26 5.70
C ALA A 366 0.63 -8.36 4.80
N ARG A 367 -0.02 -9.53 4.73
CA ARG A 367 0.35 -10.63 3.84
C ARG A 367 0.20 -10.29 2.37
N ASN A 368 -0.85 -9.58 2.00
CA ASN A 368 -1.11 -9.14 0.62
C ASN A 368 0.01 -8.24 0.09
N GLY A 369 0.77 -7.60 0.99
CA GLY A 369 1.94 -6.81 0.61
C GLY A 369 2.98 -7.58 -0.19
N MET A 370 3.24 -8.84 0.14
CA MET A 370 4.16 -9.68 -0.61
C MET A 370 3.68 -9.92 -2.04
N TRP A 371 2.40 -10.27 -2.21
CA TRP A 371 1.82 -10.56 -3.53
C TRP A 371 1.73 -9.33 -4.43
N ALA A 372 1.29 -8.20 -3.87
CA ALA A 372 1.23 -6.94 -4.59
C ALA A 372 2.62 -6.45 -5.03
N ARG A 373 3.65 -6.65 -4.19
CA ARG A 373 5.05 -6.32 -4.52
C ARG A 373 5.63 -7.27 -5.56
N ALA A 374 5.33 -8.57 -5.47
CA ALA A 374 5.74 -9.52 -6.51
C ALA A 374 5.10 -9.19 -7.87
N ALA A 375 3.82 -8.83 -7.89
CA ALA A 375 3.15 -8.38 -9.12
C ALA A 375 3.76 -7.08 -9.67
N LEU A 376 4.11 -6.12 -8.81
CA LEU A 376 4.79 -4.90 -9.22
C LEU A 376 6.17 -5.20 -9.84
N ILE A 377 6.96 -6.06 -9.20
CA ILE A 377 8.28 -6.47 -9.72
C ILE A 377 8.12 -7.17 -11.06
N SER A 378 7.16 -8.10 -11.19
CA SER A 378 6.85 -8.77 -12.46
C SER A 378 6.46 -7.78 -13.56
N HIS A 379 5.69 -6.75 -13.21
CA HIS A 379 5.30 -5.67 -14.13
C HIS A 379 6.52 -4.85 -14.59
N ILE A 380 7.43 -4.50 -13.68
CA ILE A 380 8.63 -3.71 -13.99
C ILE A 380 9.58 -4.48 -14.92
N PHE A 381 9.73 -5.80 -14.71
CA PHE A 381 10.60 -6.67 -15.51
C PHE A 381 9.90 -7.34 -16.71
N ASP A 382 8.63 -7.00 -16.96
CA ASP A 382 7.86 -7.48 -18.13
C ASP A 382 7.70 -9.01 -18.18
N VAL A 383 7.51 -9.65 -17.02
CA VAL A 383 7.25 -11.11 -16.90
C VAL A 383 5.82 -11.43 -16.45
N ASP A 384 4.97 -10.42 -16.31
CA ASP A 384 3.57 -10.59 -15.90
C ASP A 384 2.72 -11.30 -16.97
N GLY A 385 3.09 -11.20 -18.25
CA GLY A 385 2.51 -11.98 -19.35
C GLY A 385 2.77 -13.47 -19.20
N GLU A 386 4.03 -13.85 -18.92
CA GLU A 386 4.41 -15.26 -18.71
C GLU A 386 3.66 -15.90 -17.53
N ILE A 387 3.43 -15.11 -16.46
CA ILE A 387 2.64 -15.55 -15.30
C ILE A 387 1.18 -15.82 -15.72
N ALA A 388 0.61 -14.93 -16.55
CA ALA A 388 -0.75 -15.10 -17.03
C ALA A 388 -0.90 -16.36 -17.90
N ASP A 389 -0.01 -16.54 -18.85
CA ASP A 389 -0.03 -17.68 -19.77
C ASP A 389 0.20 -19.03 -19.05
N PHE A 390 1.13 -19.05 -18.09
CA PHE A 390 1.37 -20.25 -17.30
C PHE A 390 0.16 -20.57 -16.41
N TYR A 391 -0.43 -19.56 -15.75
CA TYR A 391 -1.58 -19.76 -14.89
C TYR A 391 -2.77 -20.35 -15.67
N GLU A 392 -3.06 -19.84 -16.85
CA GLU A 392 -4.17 -20.32 -17.68
C GLU A 392 -3.97 -21.77 -18.13
N ARG A 393 -2.77 -22.13 -18.58
CA ARG A 393 -2.44 -23.53 -18.93
C ARG A 393 -2.51 -24.46 -17.71
N TYR A 394 -1.89 -24.05 -16.59
CA TYR A 394 -1.83 -24.82 -15.37
C TYR A 394 -3.24 -25.11 -14.81
N THR A 395 -4.14 -24.11 -14.83
CA THR A 395 -5.52 -24.28 -14.34
C THR A 395 -6.38 -25.10 -15.29
N ALA A 396 -6.13 -25.07 -16.59
CA ALA A 396 -6.84 -25.89 -17.59
C ALA A 396 -6.44 -27.37 -17.52
N GLU A 397 -5.16 -27.66 -17.24
CA GLU A 397 -4.61 -29.01 -17.19
C GLU A 397 -4.84 -29.71 -15.84
N SER A 398 -4.95 -28.95 -14.76
CA SER A 398 -5.14 -29.49 -13.41
C SER A 398 -6.59 -29.94 -13.17
N LYS A 399 -6.87 -31.21 -13.33
CA LYS A 399 -8.19 -31.80 -13.04
C LYS A 399 -8.58 -31.68 -11.56
N ASP A 400 -7.62 -31.52 -10.67
CA ASP A 400 -7.78 -31.37 -9.22
C ASP A 400 -7.64 -29.92 -8.74
N TYR A 401 -7.54 -28.96 -9.67
CA TYR A 401 -7.45 -27.56 -9.32
C TYR A 401 -8.81 -27.07 -8.84
N ASN A 402 -9.03 -27.27 -7.55
CA ASN A 402 -10.20 -26.74 -6.89
C ASN A 402 -10.10 -25.21 -6.88
N GLU A 403 -11.00 -24.53 -7.58
CA GLU A 403 -11.18 -23.07 -7.56
C GLU A 403 -11.29 -22.51 -6.10
N GLY A 404 -11.46 -23.37 -5.11
CA GLY A 404 -11.51 -23.06 -3.69
C GLY A 404 -10.18 -22.68 -3.02
N VAL A 405 -9.08 -22.64 -3.76
CA VAL A 405 -7.74 -22.34 -3.21
C VAL A 405 -7.36 -20.85 -3.34
N LEU A 406 -8.18 -20.02 -3.96
CA LEU A 406 -7.96 -18.56 -4.08
C LEU A 406 -8.30 -17.76 -2.81
#